data_78f0e66bf26e15f3681ac10c3f6b5e9e
#
_entry.id   78f0e66bf26e15f3681ac10c3f6b5e9e
#
_cell.length_a   1.000
_cell.length_b   1.000
_cell.length_c   1.000
_cell.angle_alpha   90.00
_cell.angle_beta   90.00
_cell.angle_gamma   90.00
#
_symmetry.space_group_name_H-M   'P 1'
#
loop_
_entity.id
_entity.type
_entity.pdbx_description
1 polymer ?
#
loop_
_entity_poly.entity_id
_entity_poly.type
_entity_poly.pdbx_seq_one_letter_code
_entity_poly.pdbx_strand_id
1 'polypeptide(L)'
;MQFITEALNNYVVQHSEDEPALLADLTRETYQKVLQPRMLSGHYQGRVLSVLSQLIRPKTILELGTFTGYSALCLAEGLVKGGTLHTIDHNEELVELQRRYFDRSE
;
A
#
# COMPACT_ATOMS: atom_id res chain seq x y z
N MET A 1 -2.88 2.92 -11.98
CA MET A 1 -2.33 2.40 -13.24
C MET A 1 -3.12 1.16 -13.66
N GLN A 2 -3.70 1.16 -14.84
CA GLN A 2 -4.51 0.03 -15.28
C GLN A 2 -3.84 -0.67 -16.45
N PHE A 3 -3.35 -1.86 -16.19
CA PHE A 3 -2.83 -2.76 -17.21
C PHE A 3 -3.84 -3.85 -17.59
N ILE A 4 -4.95 -3.93 -16.88
CA ILE A 4 -5.98 -4.94 -17.11
C ILE A 4 -7.32 -4.25 -17.36
N THR A 5 -8.24 -4.98 -18.01
CA THR A 5 -9.55 -4.43 -18.29
C THR A 5 -10.33 -4.19 -16.99
N GLU A 6 -11.30 -3.29 -17.07
CA GLU A 6 -12.16 -3.00 -15.93
C GLU A 6 -12.91 -4.25 -15.47
N ALA A 7 -13.40 -5.05 -16.42
CA ALA A 7 -14.12 -6.29 -16.09
C ALA A 7 -13.23 -7.27 -15.33
N LEU A 8 -11.98 -7.43 -15.75
CA LEU A 8 -11.05 -8.32 -15.06
C LEU A 8 -10.68 -7.80 -13.69
N ASN A 9 -10.45 -6.49 -13.58
CA ASN A 9 -10.16 -5.87 -12.29
C ASN A 9 -11.31 -6.08 -11.30
N ASN A 10 -12.55 -5.89 -11.76
CA ASN A 10 -13.72 -6.08 -10.90
C ASN A 10 -13.84 -7.55 -10.45
N TYR A 11 -13.56 -8.49 -11.33
CA TYR A 11 -13.55 -9.90 -10.97
C TYR A 11 -12.53 -10.19 -9.87
N VAL A 12 -11.30 -9.69 -10.04
CA VAL A 12 -10.23 -9.90 -9.07
C VAL A 12 -10.59 -9.30 -7.71
N VAL A 13 -11.10 -8.08 -7.71
CA VAL A 13 -11.47 -7.40 -6.46
C VAL A 13 -12.60 -8.14 -5.74
N GLN A 14 -13.60 -8.62 -6.48
CA GLN A 14 -14.73 -9.34 -5.90
C GLN A 14 -14.33 -10.70 -5.32
N HIS A 15 -13.27 -11.31 -5.82
CA HIS A 15 -12.81 -12.63 -5.40
C HIS A 15 -11.58 -12.59 -4.51
N SER A 16 -11.20 -11.41 -4.04
CA SER A 16 -10.10 -11.21 -3.10
C SER A 16 -10.67 -10.78 -1.75
N GLU A 17 -9.85 -10.82 -0.71
CA GLU A 17 -10.29 -10.30 0.57
C GLU A 17 -10.56 -8.79 0.45
N ASP A 18 -11.43 -8.28 1.32
CA ASP A 18 -11.80 -6.87 1.30
C ASP A 18 -10.60 -5.97 1.61
N GLU A 19 -10.62 -4.78 1.03
CA GLU A 19 -9.60 -3.78 1.33
C GLU A 19 -9.71 -3.37 2.80
N PRO A 20 -8.60 -3.45 3.58
CA PRO A 20 -8.63 -2.97 4.95
C PRO A 20 -9.06 -1.51 5.04
N ALA A 21 -9.79 -1.17 6.11
CA ALA A 21 -10.35 0.18 6.28
C ALA A 21 -9.28 1.27 6.22
N LEU A 22 -8.12 1.04 6.81
CA LEU A 22 -7.00 1.99 6.77
C LEU A 22 -6.57 2.28 5.33
N LEU A 23 -6.45 1.24 4.51
CA LEU A 23 -6.05 1.38 3.12
C LEU A 23 -7.14 2.03 2.27
N ALA A 24 -8.41 1.75 2.56
CA ALA A 24 -9.53 2.40 1.89
C ALA A 24 -9.54 3.91 2.16
N ASP A 25 -9.29 4.30 3.40
CA ASP A 25 -9.18 5.71 3.77
C ASP A 25 -8.00 6.39 3.07
N LEU A 26 -6.87 5.71 3.03
CA LEU A 26 -5.67 6.22 2.34
C LEU A 26 -5.94 6.42 0.85
N THR A 27 -6.60 5.47 0.22
CA THR A 27 -6.98 5.58 -1.20
C THR A 27 -7.84 6.81 -1.43
N ARG A 28 -8.86 6.99 -0.59
CA ARG A 28 -9.77 8.12 -0.73
C ARG A 28 -9.03 9.45 -0.60
N GLU A 29 -8.21 9.59 0.42
CA GLU A 29 -7.47 10.84 0.63
C GLU A 29 -6.46 11.09 -0.48
N THR A 30 -5.79 10.03 -0.98
CA THR A 30 -4.86 10.16 -2.09
C THR A 30 -5.55 10.71 -3.34
N TYR A 31 -6.72 10.18 -3.69
CA TYR A 31 -7.45 10.63 -4.86
C TYR A 31 -8.03 12.04 -4.69
N GLN A 32 -8.29 12.47 -3.46
CA GLN A 32 -8.83 13.79 -3.19
C GLN A 32 -7.78 14.90 -3.15
N LYS A 33 -6.56 14.60 -2.66
CA LYS A 33 -5.60 15.63 -2.28
C LYS A 33 -4.25 15.54 -2.96
N VAL A 34 -3.92 14.42 -3.58
CA VAL A 34 -2.56 14.19 -4.10
C VAL A 34 -2.57 14.24 -5.62
N LEU A 35 -1.53 14.86 -6.18
CA LEU A 35 -1.32 14.88 -7.63
C LEU A 35 -0.97 13.46 -8.11
N GLN A 36 -1.48 13.12 -9.29
CA GLN A 36 -1.27 11.82 -9.94
C GLN A 36 -1.62 10.63 -9.04
N PRO A 37 -2.85 10.57 -8.53
CA PRO A 37 -3.24 9.50 -7.61
C PRO A 37 -3.18 8.10 -8.25
N ARG A 38 -3.12 8.02 -9.58
CA ARG A 38 -2.98 6.75 -10.31
C ARG A 38 -1.70 6.01 -9.97
N MET A 39 -0.70 6.69 -9.40
CA MET A 39 0.53 6.05 -8.95
C MET A 39 0.33 5.17 -7.72
N LEU A 40 -0.82 5.28 -7.07
CA LEU A 40 -1.18 4.42 -5.95
C LEU A 40 -1.25 2.97 -6.42
N SER A 41 -0.67 2.06 -5.63
CA SER A 41 -0.66 0.63 -5.97
C SER A 41 -2.06 0.04 -6.10
N GLY A 42 -2.94 0.38 -5.16
CA GLY A 42 -4.31 -0.06 -5.19
C GLY A 42 -4.55 -1.43 -4.56
N HIS A 43 -5.82 -1.81 -4.48
CA HIS A 43 -6.24 -2.98 -3.73
C HIS A 43 -5.64 -4.29 -4.27
N TYR A 44 -5.74 -4.51 -5.58
CA TYR A 44 -5.22 -5.74 -6.19
C TYR A 44 -3.72 -5.89 -5.95
N GLN A 45 -2.94 -4.90 -6.38
CA GLN A 45 -1.49 -4.96 -6.23
C GLN A 45 -1.10 -5.04 -4.75
N GLY A 46 -1.81 -4.31 -3.90
CA GLY A 46 -1.56 -4.34 -2.47
C GLY A 46 -1.75 -5.72 -1.86
N ARG A 47 -2.80 -6.42 -2.25
CA ARG A 47 -3.03 -7.78 -1.73
C ARG A 47 -1.96 -8.76 -2.24
N VAL A 48 -1.51 -8.61 -3.47
CA VAL A 48 -0.40 -9.42 -3.99
C VAL A 48 0.87 -9.17 -3.17
N LEU A 49 1.20 -7.90 -2.91
CA LEU A 49 2.38 -7.56 -2.10
C LEU A 49 2.27 -8.11 -0.68
N SER A 50 1.09 -8.03 -0.09
CA SER A 50 0.84 -8.55 1.25
C SER A 50 1.03 -10.07 1.30
N VAL A 51 0.49 -10.79 0.32
CA VAL A 51 0.66 -12.25 0.25
C VAL A 51 2.12 -12.64 0.13
N LEU A 52 2.86 -11.98 -0.76
CA LEU A 52 4.29 -12.27 -0.93
C LEU A 52 5.05 -11.99 0.36
N SER A 53 4.76 -10.88 1.02
CA SER A 53 5.40 -10.54 2.29
C SER A 53 5.07 -11.57 3.36
N GLN A 54 3.83 -12.01 3.46
CA GLN A 54 3.42 -13.00 4.44
C GLN A 54 4.05 -14.37 4.19
N LEU A 55 4.29 -14.73 2.93
CA LEU A 55 4.98 -15.97 2.60
C LEU A 55 6.44 -15.92 3.00
N ILE A 56 7.09 -14.79 2.82
CA ILE A 56 8.51 -14.61 3.12
C ILE A 56 8.76 -14.41 4.62
N ARG A 57 7.84 -13.74 5.31
CA ARG A 57 7.98 -13.36 6.73
C ARG A 57 9.28 -12.62 6.98
N PRO A 58 9.50 -11.48 6.33
CA PRO A 58 10.77 -10.76 6.43
C PRO A 58 10.98 -10.09 7.78
N LYS A 59 12.23 -9.95 8.18
CA LYS A 59 12.63 -9.13 9.32
C LYS A 59 12.86 -7.68 8.90
N THR A 60 13.30 -7.48 7.68
CA THR A 60 13.63 -6.16 7.14
C THR A 60 13.14 -6.08 5.72
N ILE A 61 12.46 -4.97 5.41
CA ILE A 61 12.00 -4.66 4.06
C ILE A 61 12.60 -3.32 3.66
N LEU A 62 13.07 -3.23 2.43
CA LEU A 62 13.47 -1.96 1.83
C LEU A 62 12.59 -1.67 0.63
N GLU A 63 11.93 -0.53 0.63
CA GLU A 63 11.09 -0.07 -0.47
C GLU A 63 11.66 1.22 -1.04
N LEU A 64 11.77 1.28 -2.36
CA LEU A 64 12.14 2.51 -3.06
C LEU A 64 10.88 3.06 -3.73
N GLY A 65 10.48 4.28 -3.34
CA GLY A 65 9.26 4.91 -3.83
C GLY A 65 8.09 4.70 -2.87
N THR A 66 7.96 5.59 -1.90
CA THR A 66 6.92 5.49 -0.87
C THR A 66 5.55 5.95 -1.37
N PHE A 67 5.52 6.99 -2.17
CA PHE A 67 4.32 7.72 -2.56
C PHE A 67 3.50 8.06 -1.32
N THR A 68 2.22 7.62 -1.22
CA THR A 68 1.42 7.89 -0.02
C THR A 68 1.48 6.77 1.03
N GLY A 69 2.23 5.70 0.74
CA GLY A 69 2.49 4.65 1.72
C GLY A 69 1.64 3.39 1.59
N TYR A 70 0.83 3.28 0.55
CA TYR A 70 -0.07 2.15 0.38
C TYR A 70 0.69 0.82 0.30
N SER A 71 1.69 0.72 -0.60
CA SER A 71 2.46 -0.50 -0.74
C SER A 71 3.29 -0.80 0.50
N ALA A 72 3.82 0.22 1.17
CA ALA A 72 4.56 0.03 2.42
C ALA A 72 3.68 -0.63 3.48
N LEU A 73 2.45 -0.15 3.63
CA LEU A 73 1.51 -0.74 4.59
C LEU A 73 1.16 -2.18 4.23
N CYS A 74 0.99 -2.48 2.95
CA CYS A 74 0.71 -3.86 2.51
C CYS A 74 1.90 -4.79 2.77
N LEU A 75 3.12 -4.33 2.46
CA LEU A 75 4.31 -5.11 2.71
C LEU A 75 4.55 -5.34 4.20
N ALA A 76 4.21 -4.35 5.02
CA ALA A 76 4.38 -4.46 6.47
C ALA A 76 3.50 -5.54 7.10
N GLU A 77 2.41 -5.94 6.44
CA GLU A 77 1.53 -6.98 6.95
C GLU A 77 2.24 -8.33 7.12
N GLY A 78 3.32 -8.57 6.39
CA GLY A 78 4.09 -9.80 6.50
C GLY A 78 5.29 -9.73 7.41
N LEU A 79 5.63 -8.56 7.96
CA LEU A 79 6.79 -8.42 8.85
C LEU A 79 6.67 -9.34 10.06
N VAL A 80 7.81 -9.95 10.46
CA VAL A 80 7.86 -10.66 11.73
C VAL A 80 7.75 -9.65 12.88
N LYS A 81 7.36 -10.12 14.04
CA LYS A 81 7.29 -9.26 15.23
C LYS A 81 8.66 -8.63 15.48
N GLY A 82 8.69 -7.32 15.62
CA GLY A 82 9.94 -6.58 15.79
C GLY A 82 10.68 -6.28 14.51
N GLY A 83 10.11 -6.66 13.36
CA GLY A 83 10.71 -6.34 12.05
C GLY A 83 10.57 -4.87 11.70
N THR A 84 11.32 -4.43 10.69
CA THR A 84 11.37 -3.03 10.28
C THR A 84 11.23 -2.92 8.76
N LEU A 85 10.41 -1.96 8.33
CA LEU A 85 10.32 -1.59 6.92
C LEU A 85 10.93 -0.21 6.74
N HIS A 86 11.85 -0.11 5.79
CA HIS A 86 12.45 1.16 5.39
C HIS A 86 11.90 1.53 4.02
N THR A 87 11.31 2.70 3.91
CA THR A 87 10.79 3.18 2.63
C THR A 87 11.37 4.56 2.34
N ILE A 88 11.78 4.76 1.10
CA ILE A 88 12.51 5.95 0.68
C ILE A 88 11.79 6.63 -0.46
N ASP A 89 11.58 7.94 -0.35
CA ASP A 89 11.04 8.75 -1.41
C ASP A 89 11.68 10.14 -1.34
N HIS A 90 11.78 10.79 -2.49
CA HIS A 90 12.35 12.14 -2.56
C HIS A 90 11.29 13.22 -2.41
N ASN A 91 10.01 12.89 -2.42
CA ASN A 91 8.92 13.87 -2.34
C ASN A 91 8.55 14.16 -0.88
N GLU A 92 9.06 15.28 -0.37
CA GLU A 92 8.84 15.69 1.02
C GLU A 92 7.42 16.16 1.30
N GLU A 93 6.67 16.53 0.27
CA GLU A 93 5.31 17.04 0.44
C GLU A 93 4.35 15.99 1.00
N LEU A 94 4.67 14.72 0.84
CA LEU A 94 3.81 13.62 1.26
C LEU A 94 4.14 13.07 2.65
N VAL A 95 5.18 13.58 3.31
CA VAL A 95 5.65 13.02 4.59
C VAL A 95 4.57 13.10 5.67
N GLU A 96 3.86 14.21 5.77
CA GLU A 96 2.81 14.34 6.79
C GLU A 96 1.69 13.33 6.58
N LEU A 97 1.24 13.18 5.33
CA LEU A 97 0.23 12.20 4.98
C LEU A 97 0.68 10.79 5.32
N GLN A 98 1.93 10.45 4.92
CA GLN A 98 2.52 9.14 5.21
C GLN A 98 2.52 8.86 6.71
N ARG A 99 2.96 9.80 7.51
CA ARG A 99 3.04 9.63 8.96
C ARG A 99 1.68 9.39 9.59
N ARG A 100 0.67 10.14 9.17
CA ARG A 100 -0.68 9.96 9.71
C ARG A 100 -1.19 8.54 9.51
N TYR A 101 -0.94 7.96 8.34
CA TYR A 101 -1.40 6.61 8.05
C TYR A 101 -0.50 5.53 8.66
N PHE A 102 0.81 5.76 8.69
CA PHE A 102 1.71 4.82 9.35
C PHE A 102 1.44 4.75 10.86
N ASP A 103 1.13 5.89 11.48
CA ASP A 103 0.83 5.93 12.92
C ASP A 103 -0.47 5.21 13.25
N ARG A 104 -1.41 5.12 12.30
CA ARG A 104 -2.66 4.39 12.49
C ARG A 104 -2.48 2.89 12.30
N SER A 105 -1.39 2.44 11.72
CA SER A 105 -1.12 1.02 11.53
C SER A 105 -0.55 0.41 12.81
N GLU A 106 -0.59 -0.90 12.90
CA GLU A 106 -0.02 -1.62 14.04
C GLU A 106 1.44 -1.95 13.85
#